data_71c8f5dee75d4a5f8e9f76218b0081b2
#
_entry.id   71c8f5dee75d4a5f8e9f76218b0081b2
#
_cell.length_a   1.000
_cell.length_b   1.000
_cell.length_c   1.000
_cell.angle_alpha   90.00
_cell.angle_beta   90.00
_cell.angle_gamma   90.00
#
_symmetry.space_group_name_H-M   'P 1'
#
loop_
_entity.id
_entity.type
_entity.pdbx_description
1 polymer ?
#
loop_
_entity_poly.entity_id
_entity_poly.type
_entity_poly.pdbx_seq_one_letter_code
_entity_poly.pdbx_strand_id
1 'polypeptide(L)'
;MKTLLPLVGVCLCLPLATFAAEPKKEFIERFDPAFDALVAADAKVERLAEGYRWSEGPLWYQGALIFSDVPENVIYRWEEGMTKAEVFLKPSGLLQPNSDFREPGSNGLTLDRQGRLLVAQHGERRIARYENGMWTTIADRFEGKRLNTPNDLAVRRNGEVYFTDPPYGFKDIENSPLKELSFHGVYRVSLDGEVTLLTKTINYPNGIAFSPDEKTLYVSSTEHQNPHIRAFDVEADGTLSNERVFFDARPLSSREAPGSCDGLKIDREGNVWTSGPGGILVINPQGKMIGRINTGVPTSNCAWGDDGGTIYITANKRLLRVKTLTKGAGW
;
A
#
# COMPACT_ATOMS: atom_id res chain seq x y z
N MET A 1 45.80 -35.99 56.83
CA MET A 1 44.66 -35.15 56.49
C MET A 1 45.07 -34.14 55.45
N LYS A 2 44.67 -34.33 54.18
CA LYS A 2 44.94 -33.39 53.08
C LYS A 2 43.64 -32.65 52.76
N THR A 3 43.64 -31.35 53.00
CA THR A 3 42.51 -30.44 52.73
C THR A 3 42.46 -30.09 51.25
N LEU A 4 41.40 -30.46 50.56
CA LEU A 4 41.07 -29.98 49.20
C LEU A 4 40.35 -28.64 49.31
N LEU A 5 40.85 -27.58 48.60
CA LEU A 5 40.15 -26.35 48.31
C LEU A 5 39.27 -26.55 47.06
N PRO A 6 38.02 -25.98 47.03
CA PRO A 6 37.22 -26.00 45.81
C PRO A 6 37.62 -24.87 44.87
N LEU A 7 37.80 -25.22 43.58
CA LEU A 7 37.94 -24.29 42.49
C LEU A 7 36.58 -23.68 42.16
N VAL A 8 36.42 -22.38 42.35
CA VAL A 8 35.25 -21.62 41.89
C VAL A 8 35.48 -21.17 40.44
N GLY A 9 34.82 -21.83 39.53
CA GLY A 9 34.81 -21.41 38.11
C GLY A 9 33.92 -20.18 37.91
N VAL A 10 34.53 -19.04 37.56
CA VAL A 10 33.82 -17.84 37.13
C VAL A 10 33.44 -18.00 35.68
N CYS A 11 32.15 -18.22 35.40
CA CYS A 11 31.60 -18.23 34.05
C CYS A 11 31.43 -16.78 33.60
N LEU A 12 32.30 -16.26 32.75
CA LEU A 12 32.13 -14.97 32.07
C LEU A 12 31.06 -15.14 30.97
N CYS A 13 29.83 -14.73 31.24
CA CYS A 13 28.85 -14.49 30.20
C CYS A 13 29.16 -13.17 29.49
N LEU A 14 29.79 -13.25 28.31
CA LEU A 14 29.90 -12.13 27.39
C LEU A 14 28.49 -11.86 26.80
N PRO A 15 28.00 -10.61 26.80
CA PRO A 15 26.75 -10.28 26.14
C PRO A 15 26.94 -10.42 24.63
N LEU A 16 26.13 -11.27 23.99
CA LEU A 16 25.98 -11.26 22.53
C LEU A 16 25.38 -9.91 22.11
N ALA A 17 26.23 -9.01 21.63
CA ALA A 17 25.79 -7.82 20.97
C ALA A 17 25.07 -8.23 19.67
N THR A 18 23.76 -8.15 19.66
CA THR A 18 22.95 -8.23 18.43
C THR A 18 23.25 -6.97 17.62
N PHE A 19 24.17 -7.07 16.66
CA PHE A 19 24.33 -6.05 15.65
C PHE A 19 23.03 -6.00 14.83
N ALA A 20 22.17 -5.02 15.11
CA ALA A 20 21.14 -4.65 14.16
C ALA A 20 21.86 -4.23 12.87
N ALA A 21 21.63 -4.95 11.78
CA ALA A 21 22.20 -4.58 10.49
C ALA A 21 21.80 -3.14 10.17
N GLU A 22 22.79 -2.31 9.82
CA GLU A 22 22.51 -0.94 9.39
C GLU A 22 21.50 -0.98 8.22
N PRO A 23 20.49 -0.09 8.23
CA PRO A 23 19.52 -0.03 7.15
C PRO A 23 20.24 0.23 5.83
N LYS A 24 20.01 -0.62 4.83
CA LYS A 24 20.56 -0.45 3.49
C LYS A 24 20.21 0.94 2.97
N LYS A 25 21.17 1.58 2.28
CA LYS A 25 20.98 2.91 1.69
C LYS A 25 19.95 2.81 0.56
N GLU A 26 19.08 3.81 0.46
CA GLU A 26 18.14 3.95 -0.65
C GLU A 26 18.90 4.26 -1.97
N PHE A 27 18.52 3.62 -3.09
CA PHE A 27 19.15 3.84 -4.40
C PHE A 27 18.21 3.46 -5.55
N ILE A 28 18.54 3.86 -6.77
CA ILE A 28 17.74 3.62 -7.99
C ILE A 28 18.49 2.62 -8.87
N GLU A 29 17.81 1.54 -9.26
CA GLU A 29 18.31 0.49 -10.14
C GLU A 29 17.64 0.62 -11.52
N ARG A 30 18.43 0.48 -12.58
CA ARG A 30 18.01 0.60 -13.97
C ARG A 30 18.26 -0.74 -14.66
N PHE A 31 17.21 -1.35 -15.19
CA PHE A 31 17.27 -2.66 -15.85
C PHE A 31 17.03 -2.57 -17.35
N ASP A 32 16.48 -1.43 -17.82
CA ASP A 32 16.18 -1.17 -19.21
C ASP A 32 16.38 0.32 -19.51
N PRO A 33 16.95 0.69 -20.70
CA PRO A 33 17.08 2.11 -21.09
C PRO A 33 15.76 2.89 -21.11
N ALA A 34 14.61 2.23 -21.28
CA ALA A 34 13.30 2.89 -21.23
C ALA A 34 13.03 3.56 -19.87
N PHE A 35 13.67 3.10 -18.80
CA PHE A 35 13.53 3.71 -17.48
C PHE A 35 14.18 5.11 -17.40
N ASP A 36 15.17 5.40 -18.25
CA ASP A 36 15.86 6.71 -18.28
C ASP A 36 14.93 7.83 -18.76
N ALA A 37 13.88 7.50 -19.53
CA ALA A 37 12.83 8.44 -19.89
C ALA A 37 11.88 8.77 -18.73
N LEU A 38 11.85 7.97 -17.69
CA LEU A 38 10.95 8.10 -16.53
C LEU A 38 11.62 8.73 -15.31
N VAL A 39 12.93 8.46 -15.13
CA VAL A 39 13.69 8.91 -13.95
C VAL A 39 15.07 9.38 -14.39
N ALA A 40 15.41 10.62 -14.11
CA ALA A 40 16.70 11.22 -14.48
C ALA A 40 17.89 10.41 -13.90
N ALA A 41 19.03 10.43 -14.60
CA ALA A 41 20.23 9.67 -14.20
C ALA A 41 20.78 10.08 -12.83
N ASP A 42 20.61 11.35 -12.47
CA ASP A 42 21.03 11.96 -11.20
C ASP A 42 19.92 12.05 -10.14
N ALA A 43 18.75 11.50 -10.43
CA ALA A 43 17.64 11.46 -9.47
C ALA A 43 18.04 10.78 -8.17
N LYS A 44 17.51 11.29 -7.07
CA LYS A 44 17.81 10.79 -5.72
C LYS A 44 16.55 10.34 -5.02
N VAL A 45 16.69 9.34 -4.16
CA VAL A 45 15.66 9.00 -3.19
C VAL A 45 15.85 9.92 -1.99
N GLU A 46 14.87 10.77 -1.74
CA GLU A 46 14.88 11.72 -0.63
C GLU A 46 14.04 11.17 0.52
N ARG A 47 14.60 11.15 1.74
CA ARG A 47 13.85 10.82 2.96
C ARG A 47 13.26 12.11 3.53
N LEU A 48 11.94 12.16 3.61
CA LEU A 48 11.18 13.33 4.03
C LEU A 48 10.85 13.32 5.52
N ALA A 49 10.43 12.17 6.03
CA ALA A 49 10.08 11.98 7.44
C ALA A 49 10.20 10.52 7.84
N GLU A 50 10.24 10.25 9.15
CA GLU A 50 10.26 8.91 9.71
C GLU A 50 9.64 8.86 11.12
N GLY A 51 9.48 7.64 11.67
CA GLY A 51 8.97 7.44 13.04
C GLY A 51 7.54 6.91 13.11
N TYR A 52 6.99 6.46 12.00
CA TYR A 52 5.68 5.80 11.89
C TYR A 52 5.77 4.32 12.29
N ARG A 53 4.63 3.66 12.53
CA ARG A 53 4.62 2.21 12.74
C ARG A 53 4.53 1.43 11.44
N TRP A 54 3.54 1.79 10.59
CA TRP A 54 3.38 1.28 9.24
C TRP A 54 2.68 2.34 8.40
N SER A 55 3.47 3.09 7.62
CA SER A 55 2.95 4.13 6.73
C SER A 55 2.34 3.52 5.48
N GLU A 56 1.14 4.00 5.07
CA GLU A 56 0.31 3.46 3.99
C GLU A 56 -0.51 4.55 3.29
N GLY A 57 -1.17 4.17 2.21
CA GLY A 57 -2.20 4.94 1.53
C GLY A 57 -1.81 6.39 1.24
N PRO A 58 -0.63 6.67 0.65
CA PRO A 58 -0.25 8.05 0.37
C PRO A 58 -1.16 8.66 -0.69
N LEU A 59 -1.50 9.94 -0.51
CA LEU A 59 -2.35 10.70 -1.41
C LEU A 59 -1.95 12.17 -1.41
N TRP A 60 -1.80 12.77 -2.58
CA TRP A 60 -1.66 14.22 -2.71
C TRP A 60 -3.02 14.88 -2.55
N TYR A 61 -3.17 15.71 -1.52
CA TYR A 61 -4.43 16.30 -1.14
C TYR A 61 -4.27 17.76 -0.72
N GLN A 62 -4.93 18.68 -1.42
CA GLN A 62 -4.92 20.11 -1.10
C GLN A 62 -3.51 20.70 -0.91
N GLY A 63 -2.59 20.38 -1.85
CA GLY A 63 -1.23 20.92 -1.85
C GLY A 63 -0.27 20.29 -0.85
N ALA A 64 -0.63 19.16 -0.24
CA ALA A 64 0.19 18.40 0.70
C ALA A 64 0.07 16.90 0.47
N LEU A 65 1.00 16.13 1.00
CA LEU A 65 0.86 14.69 1.06
C LEU A 65 0.16 14.29 2.36
N ILE A 66 -0.92 13.52 2.25
CA ILE A 66 -1.50 12.81 3.39
C ILE A 66 -1.23 11.31 3.25
N PHE A 67 -1.13 10.60 4.38
CA PHE A 67 -0.91 9.15 4.41
C PHE A 67 -1.36 8.55 5.74
N SER A 68 -1.71 7.29 5.72
CA SER A 68 -2.15 6.54 6.89
C SER A 68 -0.96 6.00 7.69
N ASP A 69 -1.05 5.99 9.01
CA ASP A 69 -0.31 5.09 9.90
C ASP A 69 -1.33 4.10 10.47
N VAL A 70 -1.43 2.95 9.82
CA VAL A 70 -2.56 2.04 9.99
C VAL A 70 -2.67 1.50 11.42
N PRO A 71 -1.55 1.04 12.07
CA PRO A 71 -1.61 0.57 13.45
C PRO A 71 -1.88 1.67 14.48
N GLU A 72 -1.51 2.93 14.18
CA GLU A 72 -1.73 4.08 15.08
C GLU A 72 -3.10 4.72 14.92
N ASN A 73 -3.88 4.27 13.93
CA ASN A 73 -5.22 4.80 13.64
C ASN A 73 -5.20 6.31 13.34
N VAL A 74 -4.25 6.74 12.50
CA VAL A 74 -3.99 8.16 12.20
C VAL A 74 -3.78 8.35 10.69
N ILE A 75 -4.31 9.45 10.15
CA ILE A 75 -3.83 10.03 8.90
C ILE A 75 -2.92 11.21 9.27
N TYR A 76 -1.71 11.21 8.71
CA TYR A 76 -0.76 12.31 8.81
C TYR A 76 -0.81 13.19 7.58
N ARG A 77 -0.35 14.44 7.72
CA ARG A 77 -0.14 15.44 6.67
C ARG A 77 1.31 15.90 6.70
N TRP A 78 1.96 15.87 5.53
CA TRP A 78 3.30 16.39 5.32
C TRP A 78 3.30 17.45 4.23
N GLU A 79 3.98 18.54 4.47
CA GLU A 79 4.20 19.65 3.53
C GLU A 79 5.69 19.88 3.32
N GLU A 80 6.05 20.50 2.19
CA GLU A 80 7.44 20.81 1.87
C GLU A 80 8.11 21.61 3.00
N GLY A 81 9.32 21.18 3.39
CA GLY A 81 10.09 21.76 4.50
C GLY A 81 9.80 21.18 5.87
N MET A 82 8.76 20.34 6.03
CA MET A 82 8.53 19.64 7.30
C MET A 82 9.53 18.49 7.47
N THR A 83 10.11 18.36 8.66
CA THR A 83 10.95 17.21 9.05
C THR A 83 10.13 16.07 9.69
N LYS A 84 8.87 16.34 10.04
CA LYS A 84 7.92 15.41 10.63
C LYS A 84 6.52 15.78 10.17
N ALA A 85 5.73 14.77 9.75
CA ALA A 85 4.33 15.01 9.42
C ALA A 85 3.49 15.28 10.68
N GLU A 86 2.44 16.07 10.52
CA GLU A 86 1.48 16.42 11.58
C GLU A 86 0.24 15.54 11.48
N VAL A 87 -0.51 15.42 12.59
CA VAL A 87 -1.78 14.68 12.60
C VAL A 87 -2.81 15.47 11.80
N PHE A 88 -3.31 14.87 10.71
CA PHE A 88 -4.41 15.41 9.92
C PHE A 88 -5.76 14.92 10.46
N LEU A 89 -5.86 13.61 10.78
CA LEU A 89 -7.11 13.01 11.26
C LEU A 89 -6.81 11.85 12.23
N LYS A 90 -7.46 11.89 13.40
CA LYS A 90 -7.42 10.83 14.41
C LYS A 90 -8.72 10.82 15.22
N PRO A 91 -9.43 9.67 15.35
CA PRO A 91 -9.14 8.37 14.73
C PRO A 91 -9.44 8.35 13.23
N SER A 92 -8.72 7.53 12.45
CA SER A 92 -8.85 7.48 11.00
C SER A 92 -9.66 6.28 10.47
N GLY A 93 -9.71 5.18 11.22
CA GLY A 93 -10.31 3.92 10.75
C GLY A 93 -11.17 3.20 11.77
N LEU A 94 -10.87 3.30 13.07
CA LEU A 94 -11.66 2.69 14.14
C LEU A 94 -12.10 3.79 15.11
N LEU A 95 -13.38 4.05 15.18
CA LEU A 95 -13.91 5.15 15.99
C LEU A 95 -13.98 4.84 17.48
N GLN A 96 -14.16 3.56 17.85
CA GLN A 96 -14.17 3.09 19.23
C GLN A 96 -13.11 1.99 19.43
N PRO A 97 -12.30 2.05 20.47
CA PRO A 97 -11.24 1.06 20.70
C PRO A 97 -11.76 -0.37 20.69
N ASN A 98 -11.10 -1.26 19.95
CA ASN A 98 -11.39 -2.69 19.88
C ASN A 98 -10.07 -3.46 19.70
N SER A 99 -9.76 -4.37 20.62
CA SER A 99 -8.52 -5.18 20.65
C SER A 99 -8.49 -6.28 19.57
N ASP A 100 -9.58 -6.52 18.85
CA ASP A 100 -9.65 -7.51 17.77
C ASP A 100 -9.02 -7.02 16.47
N PHE A 101 -8.54 -5.77 16.47
CA PHE A 101 -7.79 -5.18 15.34
C PHE A 101 -6.31 -4.98 15.70
N ARG A 102 -5.43 -5.48 14.82
CA ARG A 102 -3.98 -5.19 14.87
C ARG A 102 -3.64 -3.90 14.12
N GLU A 103 -4.44 -3.59 13.11
CA GLU A 103 -4.33 -2.42 12.26
C GLU A 103 -5.70 -1.72 12.18
N PRO A 104 -6.06 -0.94 13.21
CA PRO A 104 -7.40 -0.37 13.32
C PRO A 104 -7.63 0.85 12.43
N GLY A 105 -6.59 1.42 11.85
CA GLY A 105 -6.64 2.69 11.13
C GLY A 105 -7.26 2.62 9.74
N SER A 106 -7.21 3.77 9.07
CA SER A 106 -7.36 3.83 7.61
C SER A 106 -6.16 3.17 6.93
N ASN A 107 -6.36 2.66 5.71
CA ASN A 107 -5.29 2.17 4.85
C ASN A 107 -5.25 3.03 3.57
N GLY A 108 -5.78 2.57 2.44
CA GLY A 108 -5.79 3.30 1.18
C GLY A 108 -6.61 4.59 1.25
N LEU A 109 -6.10 5.62 0.59
CA LEU A 109 -6.73 6.93 0.44
C LEU A 109 -6.83 7.28 -1.04
N THR A 110 -7.95 7.88 -1.45
CA THR A 110 -8.12 8.44 -2.79
C THR A 110 -9.13 9.58 -2.78
N LEU A 111 -9.37 10.21 -3.94
CA LEU A 111 -10.41 11.24 -4.10
C LEU A 111 -11.53 10.73 -4.97
N ASP A 112 -12.76 11.12 -4.64
CA ASP A 112 -13.87 10.98 -5.56
C ASP A 112 -13.81 12.06 -6.67
N ARG A 113 -14.73 12.01 -7.62
CA ARG A 113 -14.75 12.95 -8.77
C ARG A 113 -15.05 14.40 -8.38
N GLN A 114 -15.49 14.64 -7.16
CA GLN A 114 -15.70 15.97 -6.57
C GLN A 114 -14.52 16.44 -5.72
N GLY A 115 -13.42 15.66 -5.67
CA GLY A 115 -12.23 15.97 -4.87
C GLY A 115 -12.40 15.71 -3.37
N ARG A 116 -13.43 14.94 -2.96
CA ARG A 116 -13.68 14.58 -1.57
C ARG A 116 -12.87 13.33 -1.20
N LEU A 117 -12.39 13.28 0.03
CA LEU A 117 -11.54 12.19 0.50
C LEU A 117 -12.35 10.89 0.68
N LEU A 118 -11.94 9.84 -0.03
CA LEU A 118 -12.39 8.46 0.17
C LEU A 118 -11.30 7.68 0.92
N VAL A 119 -11.74 6.86 1.87
CA VAL A 119 -10.87 6.17 2.82
C VAL A 119 -11.30 4.71 2.95
N ALA A 120 -10.37 3.80 2.78
CA ALA A 120 -10.54 2.41 3.19
C ALA A 120 -10.24 2.29 4.69
N GLN A 121 -11.27 1.99 5.50
CA GLN A 121 -11.18 1.91 6.95
C GLN A 121 -11.17 0.45 7.41
N HIS A 122 -10.03 -0.02 7.94
CA HIS A 122 -9.92 -1.36 8.48
C HIS A 122 -10.86 -1.56 9.68
N GLY A 123 -10.76 -0.67 10.67
CA GLY A 123 -11.49 -0.84 11.93
C GLY A 123 -13.01 -0.73 11.80
N GLU A 124 -13.50 0.21 11.01
CA GLU A 124 -14.94 0.33 10.71
C GLU A 124 -15.38 -0.63 9.60
N ARG A 125 -14.45 -1.37 8.95
CA ARG A 125 -14.75 -2.39 7.92
C ARG A 125 -15.59 -1.84 6.78
N ARG A 126 -15.15 -0.69 6.22
CA ARG A 126 -15.92 0.03 5.20
C ARG A 126 -15.05 0.88 4.28
N ILE A 127 -15.60 1.23 3.13
CA ILE A 127 -15.20 2.41 2.36
C ILE A 127 -16.04 3.58 2.87
N ALA A 128 -15.37 4.66 3.26
CA ALA A 128 -16.04 5.85 3.76
C ALA A 128 -15.59 7.11 3.03
N ARG A 129 -16.45 8.10 2.96
CA ARG A 129 -16.14 9.47 2.52
C ARG A 129 -16.02 10.38 3.73
N TYR A 130 -14.93 11.15 3.77
CA TYR A 130 -14.74 12.20 4.77
C TYR A 130 -14.93 13.57 4.13
N GLU A 131 -15.86 14.35 4.66
CA GLU A 131 -16.18 15.69 4.19
C GLU A 131 -16.69 16.55 5.34
N ASN A 132 -16.16 17.76 5.52
CA ASN A 132 -16.60 18.74 6.54
C ASN A 132 -16.65 18.16 7.97
N GLY A 133 -15.68 17.33 8.34
CA GLY A 133 -15.62 16.71 9.67
C GLY A 133 -16.53 15.50 9.87
N MET A 134 -17.25 15.06 8.83
CA MET A 134 -18.21 13.96 8.91
C MET A 134 -17.81 12.78 8.04
N TRP A 135 -18.11 11.59 8.55
CA TRP A 135 -17.98 10.33 7.82
C TRP A 135 -19.32 9.92 7.20
N THR A 136 -19.28 9.57 5.92
CA THR A 136 -20.39 8.91 5.21
C THR A 136 -19.93 7.54 4.75
N THR A 137 -20.65 6.49 5.11
CA THR A 137 -20.40 5.13 4.61
C THR A 137 -20.78 5.04 3.14
N ILE A 138 -19.85 4.53 2.31
CA ILE A 138 -20.05 4.26 0.89
C ILE A 138 -20.36 2.77 0.68
N ALA A 139 -19.60 1.88 1.35
CA ALA A 139 -19.81 0.44 1.33
C ALA A 139 -19.28 -0.18 2.63
N ASP A 140 -20.06 -1.04 3.29
CA ASP A 140 -19.63 -1.78 4.49
C ASP A 140 -20.08 -3.25 4.48
N ARG A 141 -20.87 -3.66 3.48
CA ARG A 141 -21.44 -5.01 3.36
C ARG A 141 -21.47 -5.49 1.92
N PHE A 142 -21.40 -6.81 1.79
CA PHE A 142 -21.71 -7.53 0.58
C PHE A 142 -22.66 -8.70 0.93
N GLU A 143 -23.81 -8.82 0.24
CA GLU A 143 -24.83 -9.85 0.52
C GLU A 143 -25.24 -9.94 2.00
N GLY A 144 -25.38 -8.78 2.67
CA GLY A 144 -25.76 -8.68 4.08
C GLY A 144 -24.63 -8.92 5.09
N LYS A 145 -23.47 -9.47 4.68
CA LYS A 145 -22.29 -9.71 5.51
C LYS A 145 -21.39 -8.50 5.53
N ARG A 146 -20.74 -8.24 6.69
CA ARG A 146 -19.73 -7.20 6.79
C ARG A 146 -18.52 -7.51 5.93
N LEU A 147 -17.97 -6.49 5.27
CA LEU A 147 -16.68 -6.58 4.61
C LEU A 147 -15.58 -7.04 5.58
N ASN A 148 -14.47 -7.57 5.07
CA ASN A 148 -13.33 -7.90 5.91
C ASN A 148 -12.68 -6.63 6.47
N THR A 149 -11.61 -6.17 5.88
CA THR A 149 -10.95 -4.90 6.22
C THR A 149 -10.47 -4.22 4.93
N PRO A 150 -11.37 -3.44 4.26
CA PRO A 150 -11.04 -2.82 2.98
C PRO A 150 -9.69 -2.11 2.99
N ASN A 151 -8.86 -2.40 1.97
CA ASN A 151 -7.45 -2.05 1.99
C ASN A 151 -7.10 -0.89 1.05
N ASP A 152 -7.21 -1.07 -0.26
CA ASP A 152 -6.91 0.00 -1.24
C ASP A 152 -8.09 0.22 -2.19
N LEU A 153 -8.12 1.37 -2.87
CA LEU A 153 -9.26 1.77 -3.68
C LEU A 153 -8.86 2.65 -4.87
N ALA A 154 -9.62 2.51 -5.95
CA ALA A 154 -9.48 3.32 -7.16
C ALA A 154 -10.87 3.84 -7.61
N VAL A 155 -10.91 5.06 -8.12
CA VAL A 155 -12.14 5.68 -8.62
C VAL A 155 -12.07 5.79 -10.14
N ARG A 156 -13.05 5.21 -10.82
CA ARG A 156 -13.20 5.29 -12.27
C ARG A 156 -13.69 6.68 -12.69
N ARG A 157 -13.46 7.08 -13.94
CA ARG A 157 -13.90 8.40 -14.45
C ARG A 157 -15.42 8.60 -14.38
N ASN A 158 -16.20 7.53 -14.43
CA ASN A 158 -17.64 7.59 -14.25
C ASN A 158 -18.06 7.80 -12.78
N GLY A 159 -17.13 7.70 -11.81
CA GLY A 159 -17.36 7.90 -10.38
C GLY A 159 -17.55 6.62 -9.57
N GLU A 160 -17.60 5.46 -10.20
CA GLU A 160 -17.64 4.16 -9.50
C GLU A 160 -16.35 3.92 -8.71
N VAL A 161 -16.49 3.30 -7.54
CA VAL A 161 -15.37 3.00 -6.64
C VAL A 161 -15.06 1.51 -6.70
N TYR A 162 -13.81 1.16 -6.98
CA TYR A 162 -13.29 -0.21 -6.94
C TYR A 162 -12.38 -0.35 -5.74
N PHE A 163 -12.48 -1.46 -5.02
CA PHE A 163 -11.67 -1.65 -3.80
C PHE A 163 -11.35 -3.12 -3.53
N THR A 164 -10.31 -3.33 -2.75
CA THR A 164 -9.85 -4.64 -2.28
C THR A 164 -10.21 -4.84 -0.82
N ASP A 165 -10.52 -6.10 -0.44
CA ASP A 165 -11.03 -6.43 0.91
C ASP A 165 -10.33 -7.67 1.52
N PRO A 166 -9.01 -7.59 1.80
CA PRO A 166 -8.28 -8.61 2.55
C PRO A 166 -8.54 -8.47 4.06
N PRO A 167 -8.12 -9.44 4.90
CA PRO A 167 -8.39 -9.44 6.33
C PRO A 167 -7.29 -8.80 7.20
N TYR A 168 -6.40 -7.95 6.63
CA TYR A 168 -5.19 -7.48 7.30
C TYR A 168 -5.41 -6.66 8.57
N GLY A 169 -6.53 -5.95 8.67
CA GLY A 169 -6.87 -5.17 9.85
C GLY A 169 -7.13 -6.01 11.09
N PHE A 170 -7.60 -7.25 10.93
CA PHE A 170 -7.92 -8.14 12.05
C PHE A 170 -6.66 -8.63 12.77
N LYS A 171 -6.76 -8.80 14.09
CA LYS A 171 -5.68 -9.33 14.93
C LYS A 171 -5.23 -10.72 14.49
N ASP A 172 -6.18 -11.61 14.27
CA ASP A 172 -5.92 -13.02 13.92
C ASP A 172 -6.09 -13.30 12.42
N ILE A 173 -6.10 -12.24 11.60
CA ILE A 173 -6.17 -12.27 10.14
C ILE A 173 -7.27 -13.24 9.67
N GLU A 174 -6.89 -14.40 9.10
CA GLU A 174 -7.83 -15.42 8.59
C GLU A 174 -8.72 -16.04 9.66
N ASN A 175 -8.22 -16.15 10.88
CA ASN A 175 -8.89 -16.81 11.99
C ASN A 175 -9.68 -15.84 12.86
N SER A 176 -9.85 -14.59 12.44
CA SER A 176 -10.59 -13.60 13.22
C SER A 176 -12.05 -14.01 13.39
N PRO A 177 -12.59 -13.97 14.63
CA PRO A 177 -14.01 -14.21 14.88
C PRO A 177 -14.92 -13.14 14.26
N LEU A 178 -14.35 -11.99 13.86
CA LEU A 178 -15.09 -10.92 13.18
C LEU A 178 -15.27 -11.17 11.69
N LYS A 179 -14.56 -12.15 11.10
CA LYS A 179 -14.60 -12.42 9.67
C LYS A 179 -15.92 -13.12 9.30
N GLU A 180 -16.76 -12.46 8.50
CA GLU A 180 -18.05 -12.98 8.04
C GLU A 180 -17.99 -13.55 6.62
N LEU A 181 -17.10 -13.00 5.77
CA LEU A 181 -16.85 -13.48 4.41
C LEU A 181 -15.77 -14.57 4.44
N SER A 182 -16.01 -15.70 3.77
CA SER A 182 -15.07 -16.82 3.69
C SER A 182 -13.97 -16.65 2.64
N PHE A 183 -13.90 -15.49 2.00
CA PHE A 183 -12.97 -15.18 0.92
C PHE A 183 -12.49 -13.73 1.03
N HIS A 184 -11.51 -13.35 0.22
CA HIS A 184 -11.07 -11.99 -0.02
C HIS A 184 -11.59 -11.55 -1.38
N GLY A 185 -12.17 -10.35 -1.45
CA GLY A 185 -12.83 -9.88 -2.67
C GLY A 185 -12.16 -8.64 -3.27
N VAL A 186 -12.35 -8.48 -4.56
CA VAL A 186 -12.26 -7.21 -5.27
C VAL A 186 -13.69 -6.81 -5.63
N TYR A 187 -14.08 -5.61 -5.27
CA TYR A 187 -15.45 -5.14 -5.38
C TYR A 187 -15.55 -3.85 -6.17
N ARG A 188 -16.76 -3.59 -6.68
CA ARG A 188 -17.19 -2.31 -7.24
C ARG A 188 -18.37 -1.78 -6.46
N VAL A 189 -18.38 -0.48 -6.22
CA VAL A 189 -19.56 0.27 -5.75
C VAL A 189 -20.04 1.14 -6.90
N SER A 190 -21.26 0.93 -7.32
CA SER A 190 -21.93 1.74 -8.35
C SER A 190 -22.34 3.12 -7.82
N LEU A 191 -22.80 4.01 -8.68
CA LEU A 191 -23.22 5.37 -8.30
C LEU A 191 -24.45 5.41 -7.39
N ASP A 192 -25.28 4.40 -7.46
CA ASP A 192 -26.48 4.20 -6.61
C ASP A 192 -26.17 3.42 -5.32
N GLY A 193 -24.90 3.05 -5.10
CA GLY A 193 -24.41 2.42 -3.86
C GLY A 193 -24.50 0.90 -3.86
N GLU A 194 -24.79 0.24 -4.98
CA GLU A 194 -24.76 -1.22 -5.07
C GLU A 194 -23.33 -1.73 -5.01
N VAL A 195 -23.07 -2.73 -4.14
CA VAL A 195 -21.79 -3.40 -3.99
C VAL A 195 -21.81 -4.71 -4.77
N THR A 196 -20.95 -4.80 -5.79
CA THR A 196 -20.81 -5.98 -6.65
C THR A 196 -19.46 -6.63 -6.40
N LEU A 197 -19.43 -7.96 -6.18
CA LEU A 197 -18.19 -8.75 -6.17
C LEU A 197 -17.72 -8.94 -7.62
N LEU A 198 -16.51 -8.47 -7.92
CA LEU A 198 -15.91 -8.60 -9.25
C LEU A 198 -15.07 -9.87 -9.38
N THR A 199 -14.26 -10.17 -8.36
CA THR A 199 -13.49 -11.41 -8.30
C THR A 199 -13.10 -11.77 -6.87
N LYS A 200 -12.87 -13.06 -6.62
CA LYS A 200 -12.32 -13.63 -5.38
C LYS A 200 -11.18 -14.62 -5.64
N THR A 201 -10.58 -14.53 -6.82
CA THR A 201 -9.51 -15.44 -7.27
C THR A 201 -8.13 -15.05 -6.75
N ILE A 202 -7.99 -13.80 -6.23
CA ILE A 202 -6.74 -13.29 -5.71
C ILE A 202 -6.69 -13.51 -4.20
N ASN A 203 -5.70 -14.25 -3.73
CA ASN A 203 -5.39 -14.30 -2.32
C ASN A 203 -4.75 -12.98 -1.89
N TYR A 204 -5.24 -12.40 -0.79
CA TYR A 204 -4.72 -11.15 -0.24
C TYR A 204 -4.64 -10.02 -1.28
N PRO A 205 -5.76 -9.68 -1.98
CA PRO A 205 -5.77 -8.55 -2.90
C PRO A 205 -5.45 -7.27 -2.13
N ASN A 206 -4.60 -6.41 -2.73
CA ASN A 206 -4.10 -5.24 -2.05
C ASN A 206 -4.20 -4.00 -2.95
N GLY A 207 -3.09 -3.49 -3.50
CA GLY A 207 -3.12 -2.32 -4.38
C GLY A 207 -4.00 -2.52 -5.61
N ILE A 208 -4.69 -1.47 -6.03
CA ILE A 208 -5.62 -1.48 -7.15
C ILE A 208 -5.53 -0.18 -7.95
N ALA A 209 -5.40 -0.27 -9.28
CA ALA A 209 -5.43 0.90 -10.16
C ALA A 209 -5.87 0.55 -11.58
N PHE A 210 -6.43 1.53 -12.29
CA PHE A 210 -6.75 1.43 -13.69
C PHE A 210 -5.59 1.87 -14.59
N SER A 211 -5.51 1.28 -15.80
CA SER A 211 -4.73 1.85 -16.90
C SER A 211 -5.23 3.27 -17.26
N PRO A 212 -4.41 4.10 -17.95
CA PRO A 212 -4.83 5.47 -18.29
C PRO A 212 -6.11 5.55 -19.16
N ASP A 213 -6.41 4.53 -19.94
CA ASP A 213 -7.63 4.42 -20.76
C ASP A 213 -8.79 3.71 -20.03
N GLU A 214 -8.55 3.24 -18.79
CA GLU A 214 -9.49 2.49 -17.93
C GLU A 214 -9.99 1.15 -18.52
N LYS A 215 -9.29 0.62 -19.51
CA LYS A 215 -9.62 -0.69 -20.08
C LYS A 215 -8.98 -1.87 -19.35
N THR A 216 -7.99 -1.61 -18.51
CA THR A 216 -7.33 -2.62 -17.70
C THR A 216 -7.38 -2.22 -16.23
N LEU A 217 -7.75 -3.15 -15.38
CA LEU A 217 -7.62 -3.05 -13.93
C LEU A 217 -6.45 -3.92 -13.46
N TYR A 218 -5.52 -3.32 -12.75
CA TYR A 218 -4.42 -4.02 -12.08
C TYR A 218 -4.73 -4.19 -10.61
N VAL A 219 -4.48 -5.41 -10.09
CA VAL A 219 -4.63 -5.73 -8.66
C VAL A 219 -3.41 -6.51 -8.22
N SER A 220 -2.73 -6.04 -7.17
CA SER A 220 -1.62 -6.76 -6.56
C SER A 220 -2.11 -7.83 -5.57
N SER A 221 -1.30 -8.84 -5.37
CA SER A 221 -1.45 -9.85 -4.31
C SER A 221 -0.26 -9.78 -3.36
N THR A 222 -0.53 -9.57 -2.07
CA THR A 222 0.51 -9.57 -1.02
C THR A 222 0.78 -10.97 -0.48
N GLU A 223 0.33 -12.02 -1.16
CA GLU A 223 0.59 -13.40 -0.76
C GLU A 223 2.10 -13.65 -0.64
N HIS A 224 2.56 -13.95 0.56
CA HIS A 224 4.00 -13.95 0.89
C HIS A 224 4.83 -14.90 0.01
N GLN A 225 4.28 -16.07 -0.33
CA GLN A 225 4.97 -17.06 -1.17
C GLN A 225 4.69 -16.90 -2.66
N ASN A 226 3.76 -16.02 -3.02
CA ASN A 226 3.31 -15.82 -4.39
C ASN A 226 2.95 -14.35 -4.67
N PRO A 227 3.88 -13.40 -4.42
CA PRO A 227 3.63 -12.00 -4.74
C PRO A 227 3.53 -11.81 -6.25
N HIS A 228 2.44 -11.22 -6.70
CA HIS A 228 2.19 -11.01 -8.13
C HIS A 228 1.21 -9.86 -8.36
N ILE A 229 1.08 -9.43 -9.61
CA ILE A 229 0.06 -8.50 -10.07
C ILE A 229 -0.82 -9.22 -11.09
N ARG A 230 -2.13 -9.16 -10.90
CA ARG A 230 -3.13 -9.57 -11.89
C ARG A 230 -3.58 -8.38 -12.71
N ALA A 231 -3.89 -8.63 -13.96
CA ALA A 231 -4.58 -7.69 -14.82
C ALA A 231 -5.89 -8.31 -15.31
N PHE A 232 -6.90 -7.46 -15.43
CA PHE A 232 -8.24 -7.80 -15.90
C PHE A 232 -8.62 -6.81 -16.98
N ASP A 233 -9.35 -7.27 -17.99
CA ASP A 233 -10.03 -6.37 -18.90
C ASP A 233 -11.30 -5.84 -18.23
N VAL A 234 -11.55 -4.53 -18.35
CA VAL A 234 -12.72 -3.86 -17.76
C VAL A 234 -13.77 -3.72 -18.84
N GLU A 235 -14.89 -4.39 -18.66
CA GLU A 235 -16.01 -4.36 -19.59
C GLU A 235 -16.80 -3.04 -19.51
N ALA A 236 -17.65 -2.79 -20.50
CA ALA A 236 -18.44 -1.56 -20.58
C ALA A 236 -19.39 -1.39 -19.39
N ASP A 237 -19.90 -2.49 -18.82
CA ASP A 237 -20.74 -2.51 -17.63
C ASP A 237 -19.96 -2.47 -16.31
N GLY A 238 -18.63 -2.40 -16.38
CA GLY A 238 -17.72 -2.35 -15.21
C GLY A 238 -17.40 -3.70 -14.60
N THR A 239 -17.84 -4.82 -15.20
CA THR A 239 -17.40 -6.16 -14.83
C THR A 239 -15.99 -6.44 -15.32
N LEU A 240 -15.38 -7.53 -14.83
CA LEU A 240 -14.01 -7.92 -15.18
C LEU A 240 -14.02 -9.19 -15.99
N SER A 241 -13.16 -9.25 -17.02
CA SER A 241 -12.92 -10.43 -17.84
C SER A 241 -11.42 -10.66 -18.06
N ASN A 242 -11.07 -11.72 -18.75
CA ASN A 242 -9.70 -12.02 -19.22
C ASN A 242 -8.63 -11.87 -18.12
N GLU A 243 -8.85 -12.49 -16.95
CA GLU A 243 -7.87 -12.51 -15.86
C GLU A 243 -6.55 -13.13 -16.30
N ARG A 244 -5.44 -12.42 -16.01
CA ARG A 244 -4.07 -12.86 -16.35
C ARG A 244 -3.06 -12.42 -15.34
N VAL A 245 -1.96 -13.16 -15.19
CA VAL A 245 -0.78 -12.68 -14.45
C VAL A 245 -0.11 -11.60 -15.30
N PHE A 246 -0.09 -10.38 -14.81
CA PHE A 246 0.62 -9.28 -15.45
C PHE A 246 2.10 -9.29 -15.09
N PHE A 247 2.41 -9.53 -13.80
CA PHE A 247 3.78 -9.59 -13.32
C PHE A 247 3.92 -10.59 -12.16
N ASP A 248 4.92 -11.46 -12.27
CA ASP A 248 5.30 -12.42 -11.23
C ASP A 248 6.52 -11.92 -10.47
N ALA A 249 6.34 -11.55 -9.21
CA ALA A 249 7.43 -11.01 -8.39
C ALA A 249 8.16 -12.08 -7.56
N ARG A 250 7.76 -13.36 -7.62
CA ARG A 250 8.41 -14.46 -6.88
C ARG A 250 9.93 -14.54 -7.11
N PRO A 251 10.44 -14.38 -8.35
CA PRO A 251 11.88 -14.44 -8.61
C PRO A 251 12.69 -13.33 -7.94
N LEU A 252 12.04 -12.25 -7.52
CA LEU A 252 12.68 -11.10 -6.88
C LEU A 252 12.74 -11.23 -5.35
N SER A 253 11.96 -12.15 -4.77
CA SER A 253 11.85 -12.30 -3.32
C SER A 253 13.13 -12.88 -2.73
N SER A 254 13.77 -12.15 -1.83
CA SER A 254 14.95 -12.59 -1.09
C SER A 254 15.04 -11.87 0.25
N ARG A 255 15.95 -12.32 1.13
CA ARG A 255 16.23 -11.62 2.40
C ARG A 255 16.82 -10.22 2.19
N GLU A 256 17.56 -10.03 1.10
CA GLU A 256 18.17 -8.76 0.72
C GLU A 256 17.21 -7.80 0.05
N ALA A 257 16.06 -8.29 -0.43
CA ALA A 257 14.99 -7.54 -1.07
C ALA A 257 13.67 -7.76 -0.31
N PRO A 258 13.50 -7.17 0.88
CA PRO A 258 12.30 -7.35 1.69
C PRO A 258 11.09 -6.67 1.06
N GLY A 259 9.89 -7.17 1.36
CA GLY A 259 8.61 -6.65 0.88
C GLY A 259 7.88 -7.61 -0.06
N SER A 260 6.68 -7.24 -0.43
CA SER A 260 5.79 -7.96 -1.34
C SER A 260 5.09 -6.97 -2.27
N CYS A 261 4.37 -7.45 -3.27
CA CYS A 261 3.46 -6.61 -4.05
C CYS A 261 2.34 -6.11 -3.13
N ASP A 262 2.23 -4.78 -3.00
CA ASP A 262 1.32 -4.09 -2.10
C ASP A 262 0.65 -2.95 -2.88
N GLY A 263 0.71 -1.70 -2.47
CA GLY A 263 0.12 -0.59 -3.20
C GLY A 263 0.73 -0.34 -4.58
N LEU A 264 -0.07 0.17 -5.52
CA LEU A 264 0.38 0.47 -6.87
C LEU A 264 -0.30 1.72 -7.44
N LYS A 265 0.39 2.39 -8.36
CA LYS A 265 -0.11 3.53 -9.15
C LYS A 265 0.38 3.40 -10.60
N ILE A 266 -0.26 4.14 -11.50
CA ILE A 266 0.04 4.10 -12.92
C ILE A 266 0.52 5.48 -13.37
N ASP A 267 1.51 5.54 -14.27
CA ASP A 267 1.89 6.78 -14.93
C ASP A 267 1.09 6.98 -16.24
N ARG A 268 1.26 8.15 -16.88
CA ARG A 268 0.53 8.49 -18.09
C ARG A 268 0.87 7.61 -19.30
N GLU A 269 2.05 6.99 -19.31
CA GLU A 269 2.54 6.07 -20.34
C GLU A 269 2.04 4.63 -20.09
N GLY A 270 1.34 4.38 -18.97
CA GLY A 270 0.78 3.08 -18.59
C GLY A 270 1.76 2.17 -17.86
N ASN A 271 2.92 2.69 -17.42
CA ASN A 271 3.79 1.90 -16.56
C ASN A 271 3.19 1.76 -15.17
N VAL A 272 3.30 0.56 -14.61
CA VAL A 272 2.86 0.23 -13.26
C VAL A 272 4.01 0.50 -12.28
N TRP A 273 3.79 1.41 -11.34
CA TRP A 273 4.67 1.71 -10.23
C TRP A 273 4.08 1.05 -8.98
N THR A 274 4.70 0.00 -8.51
CA THR A 274 4.17 -0.84 -7.43
C THR A 274 5.22 -1.10 -6.37
N SER A 275 4.80 -1.15 -5.13
CA SER A 275 5.64 -1.78 -4.12
C SER A 275 5.88 -3.25 -4.47
N GLY A 276 7.02 -3.76 -4.06
CA GLY A 276 7.44 -5.12 -4.31
C GLY A 276 8.72 -5.48 -3.58
N PRO A 277 9.30 -6.66 -3.84
CA PRO A 277 10.57 -7.04 -3.24
C PRO A 277 11.66 -6.00 -3.52
N GLY A 278 12.17 -5.37 -2.45
CA GLY A 278 13.25 -4.38 -2.47
C GLY A 278 12.83 -2.93 -2.64
N GLY A 279 11.56 -2.60 -2.88
CA GLY A 279 11.13 -1.20 -3.01
C GLY A 279 9.98 -0.98 -3.99
N ILE A 280 10.02 0.13 -4.74
CA ILE A 280 9.06 0.38 -5.82
C ILE A 280 9.61 -0.21 -7.12
N LEU A 281 8.90 -1.17 -7.69
CA LEU A 281 9.15 -1.74 -9.01
C LEU A 281 8.46 -0.90 -10.07
N VAL A 282 9.13 -0.65 -11.19
CA VAL A 282 8.55 0.02 -12.36
C VAL A 282 8.46 -0.99 -13.49
N ILE A 283 7.24 -1.28 -13.91
CA ILE A 283 6.89 -2.32 -14.86
C ILE A 283 6.22 -1.68 -16.07
N ASN A 284 6.74 -1.91 -17.26
CA ASN A 284 6.15 -1.35 -18.47
C ASN A 284 4.81 -2.04 -18.86
N PRO A 285 4.02 -1.49 -19.79
CA PRO A 285 2.73 -2.07 -20.19
C PRO A 285 2.81 -3.51 -20.74
N GLN A 286 3.99 -3.98 -21.10
CA GLN A 286 4.23 -5.35 -21.57
C GLN A 286 4.54 -6.32 -20.42
N GLY A 287 4.50 -5.86 -19.14
CA GLY A 287 4.79 -6.69 -17.97
C GLY A 287 6.29 -6.90 -17.70
N LYS A 288 7.18 -6.12 -18.31
CA LYS A 288 8.62 -6.18 -18.08
C LYS A 288 9.03 -5.15 -17.01
N MET A 289 9.72 -5.58 -15.97
CA MET A 289 10.34 -4.67 -15.02
C MET A 289 11.51 -3.92 -15.69
N ILE A 290 11.46 -2.58 -15.66
CA ILE A 290 12.43 -1.70 -16.29
C ILE A 290 13.32 -0.95 -15.32
N GLY A 291 12.88 -0.80 -14.05
CA GLY A 291 13.65 -0.17 -12.99
C GLY A 291 13.11 -0.49 -11.61
N ARG A 292 13.87 -0.11 -10.58
CA ARG A 292 13.45 -0.22 -9.17
C ARG A 292 13.99 0.96 -8.36
N ILE A 293 13.14 1.53 -7.53
CA ILE A 293 13.56 2.45 -6.46
C ILE A 293 13.71 1.62 -5.19
N ASN A 294 14.94 1.28 -4.84
CA ASN A 294 15.24 0.50 -3.66
C ASN A 294 15.15 1.37 -2.41
N THR A 295 14.27 1.01 -1.48
CA THR A 295 14.01 1.76 -0.25
C THR A 295 14.78 1.22 0.96
N GLY A 296 15.44 0.06 0.82
CA GLY A 296 16.17 -0.62 1.88
C GLY A 296 15.29 -1.25 2.97
N VAL A 297 13.98 -1.11 2.88
CA VAL A 297 12.98 -1.64 3.84
C VAL A 297 11.74 -2.13 3.11
N PRO A 298 10.84 -2.90 3.74
CA PRO A 298 9.55 -3.22 3.15
C PRO A 298 8.80 -1.94 2.76
N THR A 299 8.31 -1.90 1.54
CA THR A 299 7.59 -0.75 0.97
C THR A 299 6.14 -1.12 0.81
N SER A 300 5.27 -0.24 1.26
CA SER A 300 3.82 -0.48 1.27
C SER A 300 3.13 0.11 0.04
N ASN A 301 3.34 1.39 -0.28
CA ASN A 301 2.55 2.05 -1.31
C ASN A 301 3.30 3.24 -1.92
N CYS A 302 2.73 3.86 -2.95
CA CYS A 302 3.22 5.11 -3.53
C CYS A 302 2.07 5.98 -4.03
N ALA A 303 2.34 7.27 -4.28
CA ALA A 303 1.39 8.21 -4.87
C ALA A 303 2.11 9.27 -5.69
N TRP A 304 1.46 9.72 -6.73
CA TRP A 304 1.86 10.90 -7.47
C TRP A 304 1.47 12.17 -6.72
N GLY A 305 2.31 13.19 -6.74
CA GLY A 305 2.03 14.45 -6.10
C GLY A 305 2.74 15.64 -6.75
N ASP A 306 2.67 16.80 -6.14
CA ASP A 306 3.10 18.11 -6.65
C ASP A 306 2.36 18.44 -7.96
N ASP A 307 3.10 18.58 -9.05
CA ASP A 307 2.58 18.77 -10.40
C ASP A 307 2.33 17.44 -11.15
N GLY A 308 2.34 16.32 -10.41
CA GLY A 308 2.25 14.95 -10.94
C GLY A 308 3.60 14.31 -11.26
N GLY A 309 4.70 15.07 -11.19
CA GLY A 309 6.06 14.63 -11.54
C GLY A 309 6.89 14.19 -10.32
N THR A 310 6.28 13.96 -9.17
CA THR A 310 6.93 13.44 -7.97
C THR A 310 6.21 12.18 -7.51
N ILE A 311 6.95 11.08 -7.32
CA ILE A 311 6.44 9.88 -6.68
C ILE A 311 6.79 9.92 -5.19
N TYR A 312 5.78 9.93 -4.34
CA TYR A 312 5.91 9.78 -2.89
C TYR A 312 5.75 8.31 -2.53
N ILE A 313 6.53 7.84 -1.56
CA ILE A 313 6.63 6.41 -1.23
C ILE A 313 6.50 6.25 0.28
N THR A 314 5.55 5.42 0.69
CA THR A 314 5.44 4.94 2.07
C THR A 314 6.23 3.63 2.20
N ALA A 315 7.19 3.61 3.12
CA ALA A 315 8.13 2.50 3.26
C ALA A 315 8.36 2.18 4.74
N ASN A 316 7.58 1.26 5.28
CA ASN A 316 7.60 0.88 6.70
C ASN A 316 7.40 2.13 7.60
N LYS A 317 8.45 2.61 8.24
CA LYS A 317 8.44 3.74 9.18
C LYS A 317 8.78 5.08 8.52
N ARG A 318 8.89 5.12 7.19
CA ARG A 318 9.47 6.24 6.43
C ARG A 318 8.53 6.78 5.38
N LEU A 319 8.67 8.06 5.13
CA LEU A 319 8.15 8.75 3.97
C LEU A 319 9.32 9.15 3.08
N LEU A 320 9.28 8.74 1.81
CA LEU A 320 10.31 9.02 0.82
C LEU A 320 9.69 9.70 -0.40
N ARG A 321 10.53 10.30 -1.26
CA ARG A 321 10.13 10.74 -2.60
C ARG A 321 11.24 10.60 -3.63
N VAL A 322 10.84 10.55 -4.90
CA VAL A 322 11.70 10.67 -6.06
C VAL A 322 11.04 11.59 -7.07
N LYS A 323 11.80 12.57 -7.58
CA LYS A 323 11.36 13.39 -8.73
C LYS A 323 11.50 12.58 -10.01
N THR A 324 10.49 12.62 -10.86
CA THR A 324 10.40 11.84 -12.09
C THR A 324 10.33 12.75 -13.31
N LEU A 325 10.61 12.20 -14.50
CA LEU A 325 10.43 12.85 -15.79
C LEU A 325 9.06 12.55 -16.40
N THR A 326 8.40 11.49 -15.93
CA THR A 326 7.00 11.17 -16.25
C THR A 326 6.04 11.78 -15.22
N LYS A 327 4.74 11.69 -15.47
CA LYS A 327 3.68 12.11 -14.54
C LYS A 327 2.71 10.97 -14.28
N GLY A 328 2.03 11.05 -13.14
CA GLY A 328 0.95 10.13 -12.82
C GLY A 328 -0.20 10.17 -13.84
N ALA A 329 -0.89 9.05 -14.02
CA ALA A 329 -2.11 9.01 -14.80
C ALA A 329 -3.17 9.93 -14.17
N GLY A 330 -3.76 10.81 -14.99
CA GLY A 330 -4.75 11.77 -14.52
C GLY A 330 -4.20 13.14 -14.07
N TRP A 331 -2.89 13.39 -14.29
CA TRP A 331 -2.21 14.68 -14.05
C TRP A 331 -1.99 15.45 -15.36
#